data_7b7184bc62afb35b27712a8db03c0985
#
_entry.id   7b7184bc62afb35b27712a8db03c0985
#
_cell.length_a   1.000
_cell.length_b   1.000
_cell.length_c   1.000
_cell.angle_alpha   90.00
_cell.angle_beta   90.00
_cell.angle_gamma   90.00
#
_symmetry.space_group_name_H-M   'P 1'
#
loop_
_entity.id
_entity.type
_entity.pdbx_description
1 polymer ?
#
loop_
_entity_poly.entity_id
_entity_poly.type
_entity_poly.pdbx_seq_one_letter_code
_entity_poly.pdbx_strand_id
1 'polypeptide(L)'
;MIVLVLVVGLVSSWLLGGAPIAAQPEMLGTPTHTPTATPTFTPTPTPTPTWTPSPTPTPSRTPTPTYTPTITPTPTPAPASAHLWLENPIDPSSEGDRTPGTFFPYGATGGGRYHLHHGVDYMNPAGTPVRSVAGGTVIVAGNDLETVYGLEPDFYGNLVILELDQRFQGRPVYALYGHLSQVMVQSGQHVEPGDVVGLVGMTGVAIGNHLHLEVRLDRNDYGSTRNPVLWLRPEAGQGTLAGLVLDAKGQPIPEIPVTFFRASEPNKWWRQTQTYAATEINADDQLGENFALAYVPAGDYLVKVQVGKKSFVKPVTVRAGDVGFVRIETRK
;
A
#
# COMPACT_ATOMS: atom_id res chain seq x y z
N MET A 1 -3.97 -65.25 7.70
CA MET A 1 -2.55 -65.55 7.88
C MET A 1 -1.88 -64.23 8.23
N ILE A 2 -1.61 -64.05 9.52
CA ILE A 2 -1.14 -62.82 10.15
C ILE A 2 0.38 -62.84 10.05
N VAL A 3 1.00 -61.81 9.53
CA VAL A 3 2.44 -61.59 9.70
C VAL A 3 2.62 -60.21 10.38
N LEU A 4 2.95 -60.30 11.65
CA LEU A 4 3.37 -59.23 12.54
C LEU A 4 4.88 -59.07 12.40
N VAL A 5 5.40 -57.89 12.03
CA VAL A 5 6.83 -57.58 12.10
C VAL A 5 7.03 -56.51 13.17
N LEU A 6 7.57 -56.92 14.29
CA LEU A 6 8.18 -56.10 15.32
C LEU A 6 9.55 -55.66 14.83
N VAL A 7 9.87 -54.36 14.93
CA VAL A 7 11.24 -53.88 14.94
C VAL A 7 11.51 -53.17 16.24
N VAL A 8 12.42 -53.74 16.99
CA VAL A 8 12.92 -53.38 18.31
C VAL A 8 13.86 -52.17 18.18
N GLY A 9 13.78 -51.28 19.16
CA GLY A 9 14.60 -50.09 19.29
C GLY A 9 16.08 -50.34 19.61
N LEU A 10 16.87 -49.37 19.35
CA LEU A 10 18.20 -49.18 19.94
C LEU A 10 18.37 -47.74 20.39
N VAL A 11 18.37 -47.62 21.69
CA VAL A 11 18.79 -46.42 22.42
C VAL A 11 20.30 -46.42 22.43
N SER A 12 20.93 -45.38 21.90
CA SER A 12 22.35 -45.14 22.10
C SER A 12 22.55 -43.79 22.79
N SER A 13 22.81 -43.88 24.08
CA SER A 13 23.33 -42.83 24.92
C SER A 13 24.77 -42.46 24.51
N TRP A 14 25.07 -41.21 24.25
CA TRP A 14 26.44 -40.69 24.20
C TRP A 14 26.62 -39.59 25.25
N LEU A 15 27.64 -39.83 26.04
CA LEU A 15 28.14 -39.07 27.19
C LEU A 15 28.79 -37.73 26.74
N LEU A 16 28.67 -36.81 27.67
CA LEU A 16 29.40 -35.58 27.90
C LEU A 16 30.85 -35.54 27.33
N GLY A 17 31.11 -34.60 26.46
CA GLY A 17 32.43 -34.15 26.05
C GLY A 17 32.48 -32.63 26.12
N GLY A 18 33.10 -32.10 27.20
CA GLY A 18 33.34 -30.66 27.35
C GLY A 18 34.34 -30.14 26.31
N ALA A 19 34.02 -29.03 25.69
CA ALA A 19 34.93 -28.29 24.84
C ALA A 19 35.70 -27.25 25.68
N PRO A 20 36.98 -27.01 25.38
CA PRO A 20 37.82 -26.10 26.16
C PRO A 20 37.50 -24.63 25.88
N ILE A 21 37.57 -23.83 26.93
CA ILE A 21 37.47 -22.38 26.93
C ILE A 21 38.64 -21.80 26.12
N ALA A 22 38.37 -21.13 25.04
CA ALA A 22 39.37 -20.38 24.28
C ALA A 22 39.68 -19.09 25.04
N ALA A 23 40.97 -18.89 25.30
CA ALA A 23 41.52 -17.70 25.96
C ALA A 23 41.29 -16.43 25.13
N GLN A 24 40.97 -15.36 25.83
CA GLN A 24 40.92 -14.02 25.26
C GLN A 24 42.34 -13.53 24.91
N PRO A 25 42.51 -12.77 23.80
CA PRO A 25 43.79 -12.12 23.54
C PRO A 25 43.96 -10.88 24.43
N GLU A 26 45.13 -10.77 25.01
CA GLU A 26 45.58 -9.64 25.79
C GLU A 26 45.54 -8.32 25.02
N MET A 27 45.15 -7.29 25.73
CA MET A 27 45.17 -5.91 25.27
C MET A 27 46.61 -5.42 25.11
N LEU A 28 47.05 -5.20 23.89
CA LEU A 28 48.33 -4.59 23.59
C LEU A 28 48.28 -3.07 23.84
N GLY A 29 49.37 -2.60 24.44
CA GLY A 29 49.62 -1.31 25.04
C GLY A 29 49.22 -0.06 24.24
N THR A 30 48.88 0.92 25.00
CA THR A 30 48.65 2.33 24.64
C THR A 30 49.88 2.95 23.99
N PRO A 31 49.80 3.58 22.81
CA PRO A 31 50.93 4.34 22.28
C PRO A 31 51.10 5.66 23.04
N THR A 32 52.33 5.86 23.54
CA THR A 32 52.77 7.10 24.17
C THR A 32 52.93 8.19 23.10
N HIS A 33 52.13 9.24 23.21
CA HIS A 33 52.26 10.42 22.34
C HIS A 33 53.45 11.27 22.77
N THR A 34 54.42 11.42 21.88
CA THR A 34 55.50 12.41 21.98
C THR A 34 54.93 13.79 21.69
N PRO A 35 55.18 14.83 22.49
CA PRO A 35 54.67 16.16 22.23
C PRO A 35 55.38 16.78 21.00
N THR A 36 54.62 17.12 20.01
CA THR A 36 55.07 17.89 18.83
C THR A 36 55.19 19.37 19.22
N ALA A 37 56.33 19.99 18.92
CA ALA A 37 56.57 21.39 19.18
C ALA A 37 55.57 22.32 18.51
N THR A 38 54.98 23.23 19.28
CA THR A 38 54.07 24.29 18.81
C THR A 38 54.84 25.32 17.98
N PRO A 39 54.42 25.66 16.76
CA PRO A 39 55.03 26.75 15.99
C PRO A 39 54.67 28.10 16.61
N THR A 40 55.68 28.93 16.91
CA THR A 40 55.51 30.31 17.35
C THR A 40 55.16 31.17 16.14
N PHE A 41 53.97 31.76 16.17
CA PHE A 41 53.54 32.72 15.12
C PHE A 41 54.12 34.11 15.38
N THR A 42 54.86 34.62 14.43
CA THR A 42 55.32 36.02 14.37
C THR A 42 54.14 36.87 13.89
N PRO A 43 53.76 37.96 14.55
CA PRO A 43 52.64 38.79 14.10
C PRO A 43 53.04 39.57 12.82
N THR A 44 52.27 39.36 11.77
CA THR A 44 52.34 40.13 10.52
C THR A 44 51.64 41.49 10.73
N PRO A 45 52.21 42.62 10.25
CA PRO A 45 51.59 43.93 10.47
C PRO A 45 50.25 43.99 9.72
N THR A 46 49.21 44.44 10.45
CA THR A 46 47.85 44.65 9.93
C THR A 46 47.86 45.87 9.01
N PRO A 47 47.35 45.79 7.76
CA PRO A 47 47.20 46.96 6.90
C PRO A 47 46.13 47.88 7.44
N THR A 48 46.41 49.16 7.49
CA THR A 48 45.49 50.25 7.86
C THR A 48 44.31 50.30 6.86
N PRO A 49 43.02 50.32 7.29
CA PRO A 49 41.91 50.40 6.39
C PRO A 49 41.87 51.74 5.70
N THR A 50 41.96 51.77 4.39
CA THR A 50 41.69 52.93 3.54
C THR A 50 40.17 52.99 3.31
N TRP A 51 39.56 54.09 3.72
CA TRP A 51 38.16 54.33 3.51
C TRP A 51 37.88 54.59 2.01
N THR A 52 37.20 53.63 1.37
CA THR A 52 36.61 53.82 0.06
C THR A 52 35.16 54.31 0.23
N PRO A 53 34.74 55.42 -0.45
CA PRO A 53 33.34 55.84 -0.31
C PRO A 53 32.40 54.78 -0.85
N SER A 54 31.42 54.40 0.00
CA SER A 54 30.35 53.46 -0.34
C SER A 54 29.48 54.05 -1.45
N PRO A 55 29.14 53.31 -2.49
CA PRO A 55 28.17 53.78 -3.48
C PRO A 55 26.80 53.94 -2.86
N THR A 56 26.16 55.08 -3.10
CA THR A 56 24.78 55.36 -2.69
C THR A 56 23.86 54.28 -3.28
N PRO A 57 22.99 53.65 -2.47
CA PRO A 57 22.10 52.62 -3.02
C PRO A 57 21.10 53.28 -3.98
N THR A 58 21.10 52.83 -5.22
CA THR A 58 20.07 53.13 -6.21
C THR A 58 18.73 52.50 -5.70
N PRO A 59 17.62 53.22 -5.71
CA PRO A 59 16.37 52.65 -5.28
C PRO A 59 16.00 51.43 -6.17
N SER A 60 16.03 50.24 -5.57
CA SER A 60 15.55 49.00 -6.18
C SER A 60 14.03 49.11 -6.37
N ARG A 61 13.57 48.94 -7.59
CA ARG A 61 12.12 48.87 -7.86
C ARG A 61 11.60 47.67 -7.13
N THR A 62 10.70 47.91 -6.16
CA THR A 62 9.93 46.82 -5.49
C THR A 62 9.19 46.04 -6.58
N PRO A 63 9.36 44.71 -6.70
CA PRO A 63 8.60 43.94 -7.66
C PRO A 63 7.12 44.02 -7.32
N THR A 64 6.32 44.44 -8.28
CA THR A 64 4.86 44.41 -8.17
C THR A 64 4.47 42.95 -7.95
N PRO A 65 3.62 42.64 -6.94
CA PRO A 65 3.18 41.27 -6.72
C PRO A 65 2.47 40.75 -7.98
N THR A 66 3.07 39.77 -8.64
CA THR A 66 2.44 39.06 -9.72
C THR A 66 1.35 38.19 -9.10
N TYR A 67 0.10 38.52 -9.33
CA TYR A 67 -1.02 37.66 -8.95
C TYR A 67 -0.91 36.35 -9.70
N THR A 68 -0.48 35.31 -9.02
CA THR A 68 -0.64 33.93 -9.52
C THR A 68 -2.13 33.66 -9.55
N PRO A 69 -2.73 33.32 -10.71
CA PRO A 69 -4.16 33.00 -10.73
C PRO A 69 -4.40 31.83 -9.78
N THR A 70 -5.18 32.04 -8.74
CA THR A 70 -5.71 30.97 -7.90
C THR A 70 -6.61 30.12 -8.80
N ILE A 71 -6.14 28.93 -9.19
CA ILE A 71 -6.95 27.97 -9.91
C ILE A 71 -8.00 27.50 -8.89
N THR A 72 -9.21 28.04 -8.95
CA THR A 72 -10.36 27.49 -8.23
C THR A 72 -10.63 26.12 -8.85
N PRO A 73 -10.48 25.02 -8.11
CA PRO A 73 -10.81 23.72 -8.65
C PRO A 73 -12.27 23.71 -9.01
N THR A 74 -12.61 23.50 -10.29
CA THR A 74 -13.98 23.17 -10.68
C THR A 74 -14.31 21.86 -9.99
N PRO A 75 -15.32 21.80 -9.09
CA PRO A 75 -15.66 20.56 -8.43
C PRO A 75 -16.06 19.55 -9.51
N THR A 76 -15.25 18.50 -9.68
CA THR A 76 -15.69 17.31 -10.43
C THR A 76 -16.88 16.76 -9.65
N PRO A 77 -18.04 16.56 -10.26
CA PRO A 77 -19.19 15.99 -9.57
C PRO A 77 -18.74 14.66 -8.94
N ALA A 78 -18.93 14.50 -7.64
CA ALA A 78 -18.74 13.23 -6.99
C ALA A 78 -19.65 12.19 -7.69
N PRO A 79 -19.16 11.01 -8.05
CA PRO A 79 -19.98 9.98 -8.65
C PRO A 79 -21.13 9.65 -7.70
N ALA A 80 -22.34 9.56 -8.25
CA ALA A 80 -23.60 9.52 -7.49
C ALA A 80 -23.81 8.25 -6.64
N SER A 81 -22.85 7.33 -6.56
CA SER A 81 -22.99 6.07 -5.80
C SER A 81 -21.63 5.46 -5.44
N ALA A 82 -20.90 6.10 -4.56
CA ALA A 82 -19.78 5.45 -3.90
C ALA A 82 -20.34 4.28 -3.06
N HIS A 83 -19.83 3.07 -3.27
CA HIS A 83 -20.20 1.87 -2.52
C HIS A 83 -19.20 1.62 -1.37
N LEU A 84 -18.86 2.68 -0.65
CA LEU A 84 -17.92 2.69 0.47
C LEU A 84 -18.61 2.17 1.74
N TRP A 85 -18.87 0.86 1.83
CA TRP A 85 -19.60 0.26 2.95
C TRP A 85 -18.91 -0.93 3.61
N LEU A 86 -17.76 -1.40 3.10
CA LEU A 86 -16.98 -2.45 3.73
C LEU A 86 -16.13 -1.88 4.88
N GLU A 87 -16.17 -2.57 6.02
CA GLU A 87 -15.33 -2.21 7.16
C GLU A 87 -13.85 -2.56 6.91
N ASN A 88 -12.94 -2.01 7.71
CA ASN A 88 -11.53 -2.36 7.65
C ASN A 88 -11.31 -3.79 8.17
N PRO A 89 -10.60 -4.67 7.44
CA PRO A 89 -10.39 -6.05 7.87
C PRO A 89 -9.38 -6.20 9.02
N ILE A 90 -8.67 -5.13 9.41
CA ILE A 90 -7.70 -5.15 10.50
C ILE A 90 -8.26 -4.39 11.69
N ASP A 91 -8.23 -5.01 12.86
CA ASP A 91 -8.76 -4.46 14.11
C ASP A 91 -8.09 -3.12 14.48
N PRO A 92 -8.88 -2.09 14.89
CA PRO A 92 -8.31 -0.82 15.35
C PRO A 92 -7.50 -0.95 16.64
N SER A 93 -7.71 -1.98 17.43
CA SER A 93 -6.94 -2.27 18.65
C SER A 93 -5.66 -3.05 18.37
N SER A 94 -5.45 -3.59 17.16
CA SER A 94 -4.22 -4.25 16.78
C SER A 94 -3.11 -3.22 16.50
N GLU A 95 -1.86 -3.59 16.75
CA GLU A 95 -0.69 -2.78 16.36
C GLU A 95 -0.41 -2.84 14.85
N GLY A 96 -1.29 -3.49 14.08
CA GLY A 96 -1.14 -3.73 12.66
C GLY A 96 -1.41 -2.51 11.78
N ASP A 97 -0.87 -2.56 10.56
CA ASP A 97 -1.17 -1.55 9.54
C ASP A 97 -2.60 -1.78 9.00
N ARG A 98 -3.44 -0.76 9.18
CA ARG A 98 -4.83 -0.73 8.72
C ARG A 98 -4.99 -0.08 7.35
N THR A 99 -3.89 0.27 6.71
CA THR A 99 -3.90 0.91 5.38
C THR A 99 -3.50 -0.09 4.31
N PRO A 100 -4.30 -0.25 3.24
CA PRO A 100 -3.88 -1.06 2.10
C PRO A 100 -2.56 -0.58 1.51
N GLY A 101 -1.67 -1.52 1.20
CA GLY A 101 -0.36 -1.23 0.61
C GLY A 101 -0.50 -0.54 -0.75
N THR A 102 0.35 0.46 -1.00
CA THR A 102 0.37 1.19 -2.28
C THR A 102 1.56 0.82 -3.16
N PHE A 103 2.45 -0.05 -2.66
CA PHE A 103 3.61 -0.51 -3.43
C PHE A 103 3.23 -1.55 -4.48
N PHE A 104 2.31 -2.45 -4.15
CA PHE A 104 1.73 -3.43 -5.06
C PHE A 104 0.20 -3.33 -5.00
N PRO A 105 -0.39 -2.25 -5.57
CA PRO A 105 -1.82 -2.00 -5.49
C PRO A 105 -2.61 -2.91 -6.43
N TYR A 106 -3.94 -2.89 -6.33
CA TYR A 106 -4.84 -3.52 -7.28
C TYR A 106 -4.47 -3.16 -8.72
N GLY A 107 -4.42 -4.16 -9.60
CA GLY A 107 -4.07 -3.98 -11.00
C GLY A 107 -2.58 -3.86 -11.30
N ALA A 108 -1.68 -4.03 -10.32
CA ALA A 108 -0.24 -3.99 -10.52
C ALA A 108 0.33 -5.35 -10.96
N THR A 109 1.45 -5.32 -11.71
CA THR A 109 2.28 -6.52 -12.01
C THR A 109 3.72 -6.35 -11.51
N GLY A 110 4.04 -5.20 -10.91
CA GLY A 110 5.42 -4.85 -10.57
C GLY A 110 6.34 -4.74 -11.77
N GLY A 111 5.81 -4.24 -12.90
CA GLY A 111 6.52 -4.15 -14.18
C GLY A 111 6.67 -5.52 -14.85
N GLY A 112 5.68 -6.37 -14.77
CA GLY A 112 5.62 -7.71 -15.37
C GLY A 112 6.42 -8.77 -14.61
N ARG A 113 6.82 -8.51 -13.36
CA ARG A 113 7.56 -9.46 -12.51
C ARG A 113 6.67 -10.40 -11.73
N TYR A 114 5.42 -10.02 -11.49
CA TYR A 114 4.44 -10.76 -10.70
C TYR A 114 3.16 -10.94 -11.51
N HIS A 115 2.32 -11.87 -11.06
CA HIS A 115 0.95 -11.97 -11.55
C HIS A 115 0.18 -10.67 -11.32
N LEU A 116 -0.81 -10.43 -12.15
CA LEU A 116 -1.71 -9.28 -12.01
C LEU A 116 -2.40 -9.33 -10.65
N HIS A 117 -2.32 -8.25 -9.89
CA HIS A 117 -2.84 -8.17 -8.53
C HIS A 117 -4.34 -7.88 -8.53
N HIS A 118 -5.13 -8.83 -8.11
CA HIS A 118 -6.60 -8.77 -8.12
C HIS A 118 -7.22 -8.28 -6.79
N GLY A 119 -6.39 -7.88 -5.84
CA GLY A 119 -6.81 -7.42 -4.52
C GLY A 119 -5.97 -6.28 -3.98
N VAL A 120 -5.99 -6.13 -2.68
CA VAL A 120 -5.11 -5.24 -1.91
C VAL A 120 -4.50 -5.98 -0.73
N ASP A 121 -3.27 -5.63 -0.39
CA ASP A 121 -2.51 -6.29 0.66
C ASP A 121 -2.41 -5.40 1.90
N TYR A 122 -2.68 -6.01 3.06
CA TYR A 122 -2.44 -5.41 4.37
C TYR A 122 -1.25 -6.10 5.02
N MET A 123 -0.11 -5.41 5.02
CA MET A 123 1.15 -5.92 5.57
C MET A 123 1.08 -5.96 7.10
N ASN A 124 0.91 -7.15 7.66
CA ASN A 124 0.78 -7.35 9.10
C ASN A 124 1.56 -8.59 9.54
N PRO A 125 2.00 -8.68 10.81
CA PRO A 125 2.61 -9.89 11.36
C PRO A 125 1.70 -11.11 11.25
N ALA A 126 2.29 -12.30 11.10
CA ALA A 126 1.54 -13.55 11.16
C ALA A 126 0.78 -13.65 12.49
N GLY A 127 -0.45 -14.15 12.42
CA GLY A 127 -1.33 -14.28 13.59
C GLY A 127 -2.14 -13.02 13.91
N THR A 128 -1.97 -11.91 13.19
CA THR A 128 -2.86 -10.74 13.33
C THR A 128 -4.30 -11.15 12.98
N PRO A 129 -5.32 -10.87 13.82
CA PRO A 129 -6.71 -11.20 13.52
C PRO A 129 -7.20 -10.48 12.26
N VAL A 130 -7.80 -11.27 11.36
CA VAL A 130 -8.50 -10.80 10.16
C VAL A 130 -10.00 -10.81 10.43
N ARG A 131 -10.66 -9.67 10.21
CA ARG A 131 -12.07 -9.48 10.50
C ARG A 131 -12.90 -9.44 9.22
N SER A 132 -14.14 -9.89 9.33
CA SER A 132 -15.13 -9.75 8.26
C SER A 132 -15.35 -8.27 7.95
N VAL A 133 -15.26 -7.93 6.66
CA VAL A 133 -15.48 -6.57 6.16
C VAL A 133 -16.98 -6.20 6.10
N ALA A 134 -17.87 -7.17 6.18
CA ALA A 134 -19.33 -7.00 6.13
C ALA A 134 -20.03 -8.24 6.68
N GLY A 135 -21.36 -8.16 6.91
CA GLY A 135 -22.21 -9.32 7.15
C GLY A 135 -22.29 -10.20 5.90
N GLY A 136 -22.30 -11.51 6.10
CA GLY A 136 -22.37 -12.45 4.98
C GLY A 136 -22.28 -13.91 5.38
N THR A 137 -22.49 -14.78 4.41
CA THR A 137 -22.36 -16.23 4.56
C THR A 137 -21.01 -16.70 4.04
N VAL A 138 -20.31 -17.48 4.83
CA VAL A 138 -19.05 -18.13 4.45
C VAL A 138 -19.36 -19.20 3.40
N ILE A 139 -18.96 -19.00 2.17
CA ILE A 139 -19.15 -19.98 1.08
C ILE A 139 -17.91 -20.86 0.88
N VAL A 140 -16.73 -20.38 1.28
CA VAL A 140 -15.48 -21.16 1.29
C VAL A 140 -14.74 -20.88 2.58
N ALA A 141 -14.27 -21.95 3.25
CA ALA A 141 -13.40 -21.91 4.43
C ALA A 141 -12.42 -23.08 4.37
N GLY A 142 -11.16 -22.82 4.11
CA GLY A 142 -10.13 -23.88 3.98
C GLY A 142 -8.94 -23.44 3.14
N ASN A 143 -8.61 -24.23 2.11
CA ASN A 143 -7.53 -23.94 1.18
C ASN A 143 -8.00 -24.13 -0.27
N ASP A 144 -7.17 -23.70 -1.24
CA ASP A 144 -7.44 -23.81 -2.67
C ASP A 144 -6.58 -24.87 -3.38
N LEU A 145 -6.22 -25.95 -2.67
CA LEU A 145 -5.44 -27.05 -3.23
C LEU A 145 -6.22 -27.86 -4.29
N GLU A 146 -7.51 -28.10 -4.05
CA GLU A 146 -8.36 -28.93 -4.93
C GLU A 146 -9.27 -28.07 -5.82
N THR A 147 -9.77 -26.95 -5.31
CA THR A 147 -10.64 -26.02 -6.05
C THR A 147 -9.91 -24.73 -6.31
N VAL A 148 -9.72 -24.39 -7.58
CA VAL A 148 -9.00 -23.19 -8.00
C VAL A 148 -9.91 -21.97 -7.89
N TYR A 149 -9.52 -21.00 -7.06
CA TYR A 149 -10.17 -19.69 -6.91
C TYR A 149 -9.35 -18.55 -7.52
N GLY A 150 -8.06 -18.79 -7.79
CA GLY A 150 -7.10 -17.88 -8.42
C GLY A 150 -6.64 -18.37 -9.77
N LEU A 151 -5.35 -18.25 -10.04
CA LEU A 151 -4.72 -18.70 -11.30
C LEU A 151 -4.43 -20.19 -11.33
N GLU A 152 -4.08 -20.78 -10.18
CA GLU A 152 -3.62 -22.16 -10.04
C GLU A 152 -3.98 -22.70 -8.65
N PRO A 153 -3.89 -24.00 -8.40
CA PRO A 153 -4.02 -24.57 -7.07
C PRO A 153 -3.00 -23.98 -6.10
N ASP A 154 -3.36 -23.84 -4.83
CA ASP A 154 -2.53 -23.24 -3.78
C ASP A 154 -2.09 -21.80 -4.08
N PHE A 155 -2.91 -21.06 -4.84
CA PHE A 155 -2.63 -19.65 -5.16
C PHE A 155 -2.86 -18.75 -3.95
N TYR A 156 -4.02 -18.85 -3.29
CA TYR A 156 -4.33 -18.12 -2.06
C TYR A 156 -3.90 -18.86 -0.80
N GLY A 157 -3.58 -20.14 -0.90
CA GLY A 157 -3.30 -20.97 0.26
C GLY A 157 -4.55 -21.16 1.13
N ASN A 158 -4.45 -20.90 2.43
CA ASN A 158 -5.64 -20.86 3.28
C ASN A 158 -6.43 -19.59 3.01
N LEU A 159 -7.74 -19.77 2.77
CA LEU A 159 -8.62 -18.66 2.40
C LEU A 159 -10.01 -18.79 3.02
N VAL A 160 -10.68 -17.65 3.09
CA VAL A 160 -12.10 -17.52 3.36
C VAL A 160 -12.75 -16.72 2.23
N ILE A 161 -13.91 -17.15 1.75
CA ILE A 161 -14.75 -16.36 0.83
C ILE A 161 -16.13 -16.21 1.45
N LEU A 162 -16.59 -14.95 1.54
CA LEU A 162 -17.93 -14.60 1.96
C LEU A 162 -18.77 -14.22 0.73
N GLU A 163 -20.01 -14.69 0.67
CA GLU A 163 -21.05 -14.02 -0.09
C GLU A 163 -21.72 -13.02 0.86
N LEU A 164 -21.62 -11.72 0.52
CA LEU A 164 -22.09 -10.64 1.39
C LEU A 164 -23.63 -10.53 1.36
N ASP A 165 -24.23 -10.17 2.48
CA ASP A 165 -25.68 -9.95 2.58
C ASP A 165 -26.12 -8.78 1.69
N GLN A 166 -25.30 -7.73 1.66
CA GLN A 166 -25.56 -6.56 0.86
C GLN A 166 -25.18 -6.80 -0.60
N ARG A 167 -26.13 -6.57 -1.49
CA ARG A 167 -25.95 -6.64 -2.93
C ARG A 167 -25.65 -5.26 -3.52
N PHE A 168 -24.83 -5.22 -4.56
CA PHE A 168 -24.58 -3.99 -5.31
C PHE A 168 -25.40 -3.98 -6.60
N GLN A 169 -26.38 -3.09 -6.70
CA GLN A 169 -27.29 -3.01 -7.86
C GLN A 169 -27.96 -4.34 -8.18
N GLY A 170 -28.36 -5.10 -7.16
CA GLY A 170 -28.97 -6.43 -7.28
C GLY A 170 -27.99 -7.58 -7.55
N ARG A 171 -26.72 -7.30 -7.78
CA ARG A 171 -25.66 -8.30 -8.03
C ARG A 171 -25.05 -8.76 -6.72
N PRO A 172 -24.71 -10.05 -6.57
CA PRO A 172 -23.98 -10.54 -5.42
C PRO A 172 -22.58 -9.94 -5.35
N VAL A 173 -22.09 -9.71 -4.12
CA VAL A 173 -20.75 -9.23 -3.83
C VAL A 173 -20.06 -10.26 -2.96
N TYR A 174 -18.80 -10.55 -3.26
CA TYR A 174 -18.00 -11.50 -2.49
C TYR A 174 -16.75 -10.80 -1.95
N ALA A 175 -16.36 -11.19 -0.73
CA ALA A 175 -15.08 -10.81 -0.14
C ALA A 175 -14.22 -12.06 0.03
N LEU A 176 -12.99 -12.05 -0.53
CA LEU A 176 -12.01 -13.11 -0.38
C LEU A 176 -10.87 -12.62 0.52
N TYR A 177 -10.49 -13.46 1.48
CA TYR A 177 -9.38 -13.27 2.41
C TYR A 177 -8.36 -14.39 2.15
N GLY A 178 -7.21 -14.05 1.61
CA GLY A 178 -6.16 -15.00 1.23
C GLY A 178 -4.92 -14.98 2.13
N HIS A 179 -4.05 -15.97 1.92
CA HIS A 179 -2.75 -16.16 2.58
C HIS A 179 -2.81 -16.36 4.08
N LEU A 180 -3.96 -16.83 4.61
CA LEU A 180 -4.20 -16.97 6.04
C LEU A 180 -3.29 -18.03 6.67
N SER A 181 -2.77 -17.77 7.87
CA SER A 181 -2.11 -18.82 8.67
C SER A 181 -3.12 -19.79 9.29
N GLN A 182 -4.32 -19.29 9.59
CA GLN A 182 -5.40 -20.07 10.15
C GLN A 182 -6.76 -19.52 9.70
N VAL A 183 -7.68 -20.41 9.33
CA VAL A 183 -9.09 -20.14 9.09
C VAL A 183 -9.84 -20.32 10.40
N MET A 184 -10.71 -19.36 10.78
CA MET A 184 -11.40 -19.32 12.07
C MET A 184 -12.92 -19.54 11.96
N VAL A 185 -13.44 -19.79 10.76
CA VAL A 185 -14.84 -19.97 10.43
C VAL A 185 -15.07 -21.25 9.63
N GLN A 186 -16.32 -21.62 9.39
CA GLN A 186 -16.70 -22.82 8.64
C GLN A 186 -17.64 -22.44 7.49
N SER A 187 -17.59 -23.20 6.38
CA SER A 187 -18.54 -23.03 5.28
C SER A 187 -19.97 -23.21 5.76
N GLY A 188 -20.88 -22.33 5.32
CA GLY A 188 -22.25 -22.21 5.74
C GLY A 188 -22.47 -21.35 6.99
N GLN A 189 -21.40 -20.94 7.70
CA GLN A 189 -21.51 -20.03 8.83
C GLN A 189 -21.89 -18.62 8.35
N HIS A 190 -22.84 -17.96 9.04
CA HIS A 190 -23.06 -16.53 8.90
C HIS A 190 -22.14 -15.75 9.83
N VAL A 191 -21.58 -14.66 9.37
CA VAL A 191 -20.71 -13.75 10.14
C VAL A 191 -21.23 -12.33 10.07
N GLU A 192 -21.03 -11.59 11.15
CA GLU A 192 -21.31 -10.15 11.23
C GLU A 192 -20.07 -9.31 10.88
N PRO A 193 -20.23 -8.03 10.54
CA PRO A 193 -19.09 -7.14 10.36
C PRO A 193 -18.20 -7.10 11.59
N GLY A 194 -16.90 -7.35 11.44
CA GLY A 194 -15.95 -7.35 12.55
C GLY A 194 -15.71 -8.70 13.21
N ASP A 195 -16.47 -9.76 12.88
CA ASP A 195 -16.16 -11.12 13.34
C ASP A 195 -14.80 -11.59 12.80
N VAL A 196 -14.05 -12.34 13.64
CA VAL A 196 -12.75 -12.88 13.22
C VAL A 196 -12.97 -14.05 12.27
N VAL A 197 -12.50 -13.90 11.01
CA VAL A 197 -12.62 -14.95 9.98
C VAL A 197 -11.36 -15.76 9.80
N GLY A 198 -10.19 -15.21 10.19
CA GLY A 198 -8.90 -15.87 10.08
C GLY A 198 -7.78 -15.10 10.75
N LEU A 199 -6.56 -15.58 10.57
CA LEU A 199 -5.34 -14.93 11.04
C LEU A 199 -4.40 -14.70 9.87
N VAL A 200 -3.75 -13.54 9.82
CA VAL A 200 -2.73 -13.20 8.80
C VAL A 200 -1.66 -14.27 8.73
N GLY A 201 -1.24 -14.61 7.54
CA GLY A 201 -0.19 -15.60 7.27
C GLY A 201 0.61 -15.30 6.00
N MET A 202 1.12 -16.38 5.40
CA MET A 202 1.91 -16.35 4.18
C MET A 202 1.74 -17.67 3.41
N THR A 203 0.55 -18.30 3.46
CA THR A 203 0.29 -19.54 2.72
C THR A 203 0.00 -19.25 1.26
N GLY A 204 0.20 -20.23 0.38
CA GLY A 204 0.03 -20.04 -1.06
C GLY A 204 1.14 -19.21 -1.71
N VAL A 205 0.82 -18.51 -2.78
CA VAL A 205 1.76 -17.65 -3.54
C VAL A 205 1.85 -16.28 -2.89
N ALA A 206 2.67 -16.15 -1.84
CA ALA A 206 2.81 -14.94 -1.04
C ALA A 206 4.27 -14.57 -0.79
N ILE A 207 4.59 -13.27 -0.75
CA ILE A 207 5.91 -12.74 -0.39
C ILE A 207 5.79 -11.97 0.92
N GLY A 208 6.13 -12.63 2.03
CA GLY A 208 5.99 -12.07 3.37
C GLY A 208 4.56 -12.16 3.94
N ASN A 209 4.45 -11.92 5.24
CA ASN A 209 3.16 -12.02 5.94
C ASN A 209 2.25 -10.84 5.55
N HIS A 210 1.07 -11.14 5.06
CA HIS A 210 0.03 -10.15 4.77
C HIS A 210 -1.35 -10.80 4.68
N LEU A 211 -2.38 -9.99 4.79
CA LEU A 211 -3.72 -10.32 4.35
C LEU A 211 -3.86 -9.83 2.91
N HIS A 212 -4.23 -10.72 1.99
CA HIS A 212 -4.73 -10.37 0.67
C HIS A 212 -6.26 -10.28 0.71
N LEU A 213 -6.83 -9.13 0.34
CA LEU A 213 -8.28 -8.90 0.31
C LEU A 213 -8.74 -8.62 -1.12
N GLU A 214 -9.73 -9.38 -1.61
CA GLU A 214 -10.42 -9.09 -2.88
C GLU A 214 -11.88 -8.74 -2.63
N VAL A 215 -12.43 -7.95 -3.54
CA VAL A 215 -13.86 -7.78 -3.76
C VAL A 215 -14.19 -8.32 -5.13
N ARG A 216 -15.15 -9.27 -5.22
CA ARG A 216 -15.63 -9.83 -6.47
C ARG A 216 -17.10 -9.45 -6.67
N LEU A 217 -17.46 -9.09 -7.87
CA LEU A 217 -18.81 -8.61 -8.20
C LEU A 217 -19.46 -9.53 -9.23
N ASP A 218 -20.72 -9.87 -8.99
CA ASP A 218 -21.55 -10.72 -9.83
C ASP A 218 -21.22 -12.22 -9.75
N ARG A 219 -19.95 -12.60 -9.84
CA ARG A 219 -19.48 -13.99 -9.78
C ARG A 219 -18.29 -14.12 -8.85
N ASN A 220 -18.20 -15.28 -8.19
CA ASN A 220 -17.04 -15.63 -7.37
C ASN A 220 -15.95 -16.27 -8.24
N ASP A 221 -15.37 -15.49 -9.17
CA ASP A 221 -14.25 -15.93 -10.01
C ASP A 221 -13.13 -14.86 -10.03
N TYR A 222 -11.93 -15.28 -10.44
CA TYR A 222 -10.74 -14.45 -10.48
C TYR A 222 -10.88 -13.24 -11.41
N GLY A 223 -11.63 -13.40 -12.51
CA GLY A 223 -11.85 -12.32 -13.48
C GLY A 223 -12.90 -11.29 -13.09
N SER A 224 -13.65 -11.50 -11.98
CA SER A 224 -14.75 -10.61 -11.57
C SER A 224 -14.39 -9.62 -10.49
N THR A 225 -13.10 -9.48 -10.15
CA THR A 225 -12.62 -8.58 -9.10
C THR A 225 -12.86 -7.10 -9.43
N ARG A 226 -13.00 -6.30 -8.39
CA ARG A 226 -13.02 -4.83 -8.39
C ARG A 226 -12.00 -4.33 -7.38
N ASN A 227 -11.50 -3.11 -7.56
CA ASN A 227 -10.55 -2.53 -6.62
C ASN A 227 -11.17 -2.38 -5.21
N PRO A 228 -10.72 -3.14 -4.20
CA PRO A 228 -11.30 -3.09 -2.87
C PRO A 228 -11.24 -1.70 -2.22
N VAL A 229 -10.27 -0.87 -2.59
CA VAL A 229 -10.14 0.51 -2.09
C VAL A 229 -11.41 1.34 -2.30
N LEU A 230 -12.17 1.06 -3.36
CA LEU A 230 -13.41 1.76 -3.68
C LEU A 230 -14.63 1.22 -2.92
N TRP A 231 -14.46 0.14 -2.14
CA TRP A 231 -15.50 -0.48 -1.33
C TRP A 231 -15.29 -0.27 0.17
N LEU A 232 -14.05 0.01 0.58
CA LEU A 232 -13.69 0.25 1.97
C LEU A 232 -14.27 1.58 2.47
N ARG A 233 -14.96 1.55 3.60
CA ARG A 233 -15.45 2.74 4.29
C ARG A 233 -14.28 3.56 4.83
N PRO A 234 -14.12 4.82 4.40
CA PRO A 234 -13.10 5.69 4.98
C PRO A 234 -13.33 5.93 6.48
N GLU A 235 -12.26 6.09 7.23
CA GLU A 235 -12.33 6.48 8.62
C GLU A 235 -12.80 7.95 8.78
N ALA A 236 -13.18 8.33 10.01
CA ALA A 236 -13.65 9.69 10.30
C ALA A 236 -12.63 10.74 9.81
N GLY A 237 -13.09 11.73 9.06
CA GLY A 237 -12.24 12.78 8.49
C GLY A 237 -11.46 12.38 7.24
N GLN A 238 -11.66 11.17 6.72
CA GLN A 238 -10.99 10.66 5.52
C GLN A 238 -11.99 10.37 4.40
N GLY A 239 -11.50 10.31 3.18
CA GLY A 239 -12.19 9.83 1.99
C GLY A 239 -11.31 8.88 1.17
N THR A 240 -11.74 8.61 -0.04
CA THR A 240 -11.00 7.85 -1.04
C THR A 240 -10.63 8.77 -2.20
N LEU A 241 -9.48 8.57 -2.83
CA LEU A 241 -9.09 9.28 -4.04
C LEU A 241 -8.93 8.29 -5.18
N ALA A 242 -9.63 8.53 -6.27
CA ALA A 242 -9.55 7.72 -7.47
C ALA A 242 -9.28 8.58 -8.71
N GLY A 243 -8.90 7.95 -9.80
CA GLY A 243 -8.75 8.71 -11.03
C GLY A 243 -8.44 7.88 -12.25
N LEU A 244 -8.44 8.58 -13.38
CA LEU A 244 -8.21 8.02 -14.71
C LEU A 244 -7.11 8.80 -15.42
N VAL A 245 -6.02 8.11 -15.76
CA VAL A 245 -4.90 8.67 -16.54
C VAL A 245 -4.95 8.13 -17.96
N LEU A 246 -5.03 9.03 -18.92
CA LEU A 246 -5.18 8.70 -20.34
C LEU A 246 -4.02 9.26 -21.17
N ASP A 247 -3.65 8.52 -22.19
CA ASP A 247 -2.70 8.97 -23.21
C ASP A 247 -3.35 9.99 -24.18
N ALA A 248 -2.59 10.45 -25.17
CA ALA A 248 -3.05 11.40 -26.18
C ALA A 248 -4.15 10.82 -27.11
N LYS A 249 -4.31 9.49 -27.14
CA LYS A 249 -5.34 8.79 -27.90
C LYS A 249 -6.58 8.47 -27.06
N GLY A 250 -6.57 8.84 -25.76
CA GLY A 250 -7.65 8.55 -24.84
C GLY A 250 -7.64 7.12 -24.28
N GLN A 251 -6.50 6.43 -24.36
CA GLN A 251 -6.34 5.09 -23.79
C GLN A 251 -5.72 5.17 -22.39
N PRO A 252 -6.13 4.32 -21.43
CA PRO A 252 -5.50 4.21 -20.13
C PRO A 252 -3.98 3.95 -20.27
N ILE A 253 -3.17 4.67 -19.49
CA ILE A 253 -1.72 4.45 -19.47
C ILE A 253 -1.41 3.44 -18.37
N PRO A 254 -0.77 2.28 -18.70
CA PRO A 254 -0.48 1.25 -17.72
C PRO A 254 0.72 1.56 -16.86
N GLU A 255 0.69 1.10 -15.60
CA GLU A 255 1.78 1.04 -14.61
C GLU A 255 2.68 2.29 -14.52
N ILE A 256 2.10 3.48 -14.64
CA ILE A 256 2.86 4.69 -14.35
C ILE A 256 2.64 5.14 -12.89
N PRO A 257 3.69 5.68 -12.25
CA PRO A 257 3.55 6.23 -10.90
C PRO A 257 2.58 7.41 -10.86
N VAL A 258 1.67 7.40 -9.90
CA VAL A 258 0.76 8.49 -9.55
C VAL A 258 1.17 9.03 -8.21
N THR A 259 1.70 10.25 -8.17
CA THR A 259 2.23 10.88 -6.95
C THR A 259 1.27 11.94 -6.44
N PHE A 260 1.03 11.93 -5.13
CA PHE A 260 0.13 12.83 -4.45
C PHE A 260 0.89 13.81 -3.58
N PHE A 261 0.48 15.08 -3.64
CA PHE A 261 0.98 16.18 -2.81
C PHE A 261 -0.21 16.81 -2.11
N ARG A 262 -0.06 17.23 -0.86
CA ARG A 262 -1.03 18.10 -0.24
C ARG A 262 -0.93 19.49 -0.90
N ALA A 263 -2.03 20.12 -1.21
CA ALA A 263 -2.01 21.43 -1.86
C ALA A 263 -1.30 22.49 -1.00
N SER A 264 -1.33 22.32 0.33
CA SER A 264 -0.58 23.16 1.29
C SER A 264 0.94 22.94 1.27
N GLU A 265 1.42 21.80 0.75
CA GLU A 265 2.84 21.41 0.68
C GLU A 265 3.20 20.90 -0.74
N PRO A 266 3.07 21.73 -1.80
CA PRO A 266 3.11 21.28 -3.19
C PRO A 266 4.49 20.75 -3.64
N ASN A 267 5.54 21.00 -2.87
CA ASN A 267 6.91 20.56 -3.15
C ASN A 267 7.31 19.31 -2.36
N LYS A 268 6.44 18.80 -1.46
CA LYS A 268 6.69 17.62 -0.63
C LYS A 268 5.69 16.54 -1.01
N TRP A 269 6.17 15.46 -1.64
CA TRP A 269 5.32 14.33 -1.95
C TRP A 269 4.80 13.68 -0.65
N TRP A 270 3.55 13.22 -0.69
CA TRP A 270 2.89 12.65 0.48
C TRP A 270 2.72 11.14 0.36
N ARG A 271 2.12 10.67 -0.74
CA ARG A 271 1.91 9.25 -1.05
C ARG A 271 2.07 9.01 -2.54
N GLN A 272 2.18 7.74 -2.91
CA GLN A 272 2.27 7.31 -4.30
C GLN A 272 1.52 5.99 -4.48
N THR A 273 0.91 5.80 -5.63
CA THR A 273 0.39 4.54 -6.16
C THR A 273 0.78 4.44 -7.63
N GLN A 274 0.20 3.52 -8.36
CA GLN A 274 0.39 3.42 -9.81
C GLN A 274 -0.93 3.13 -10.51
N THR A 275 -0.97 3.37 -11.82
CA THR A 275 -2.11 3.00 -12.67
C THR A 275 -2.11 1.49 -12.90
N TYR A 276 -3.29 0.93 -13.21
CA TYR A 276 -3.46 -0.50 -13.52
C TYR A 276 -2.59 -0.92 -14.71
N ALA A 277 -2.04 -2.14 -14.66
CA ALA A 277 -1.11 -2.64 -15.67
C ALA A 277 -1.78 -3.02 -16.98
N ALA A 278 -3.01 -3.53 -16.92
CA ALA A 278 -3.67 -4.16 -18.06
C ALA A 278 -5.13 -3.72 -18.19
N THR A 279 -5.67 -3.88 -19.39
CA THR A 279 -7.09 -3.72 -19.67
C THR A 279 -7.94 -4.90 -19.19
N GLU A 280 -7.29 -5.99 -18.77
CA GLU A 280 -7.92 -7.20 -18.27
C GLU A 280 -8.35 -7.09 -16.80
N ILE A 281 -7.87 -6.06 -16.10
CA ILE A 281 -8.32 -5.74 -14.76
C ILE A 281 -9.55 -4.83 -14.81
N ASN A 282 -10.57 -5.12 -14.01
CA ASN A 282 -11.79 -4.35 -14.05
C ASN A 282 -11.64 -3.05 -13.26
N ALA A 283 -11.95 -1.95 -13.93
CA ALA A 283 -12.27 -0.70 -13.26
C ALA A 283 -13.66 -0.79 -12.59
N ASP A 284 -13.96 0.15 -11.72
CA ASP A 284 -15.31 0.34 -11.21
C ASP A 284 -16.30 0.70 -12.33
N ASP A 285 -17.48 0.09 -12.31
CA ASP A 285 -18.49 0.23 -13.37
C ASP A 285 -19.00 1.68 -13.55
N GLN A 286 -18.81 2.54 -12.55
CA GLN A 286 -19.28 3.92 -12.55
C GLN A 286 -18.15 4.93 -12.70
N LEU A 287 -17.01 4.67 -12.07
CA LEU A 287 -15.85 5.57 -12.04
C LEU A 287 -14.99 5.39 -13.30
N GLY A 288 -14.80 4.14 -13.75
CA GLY A 288 -13.92 3.83 -14.87
C GLY A 288 -12.47 4.26 -14.61
N GLU A 289 -12.04 4.18 -13.35
CA GLU A 289 -10.72 4.58 -12.89
C GLU A 289 -9.63 3.61 -13.34
N ASN A 290 -8.38 4.05 -13.28
CA ASN A 290 -7.23 3.16 -13.40
C ASN A 290 -6.22 3.33 -12.24
N PHE A 291 -6.60 4.00 -11.17
CA PHE A 291 -5.90 4.00 -9.89
C PHE A 291 -6.84 4.43 -8.77
N ALA A 292 -6.56 3.98 -7.55
CA ALA A 292 -7.24 4.45 -6.35
C ALA A 292 -6.30 4.46 -5.13
N LEU A 293 -6.66 5.24 -4.10
CA LEU A 293 -5.94 5.40 -2.85
C LEU A 293 -6.93 5.52 -1.70
N ALA A 294 -6.87 4.58 -0.74
CA ALA A 294 -7.73 4.57 0.44
C ALA A 294 -7.23 5.53 1.53
N TYR A 295 -8.14 5.85 2.45
CA TYR A 295 -7.85 6.54 3.71
C TYR A 295 -7.08 7.84 3.53
N VAL A 296 -7.58 8.67 2.61
CA VAL A 296 -7.02 9.99 2.29
C VAL A 296 -7.67 11.03 3.20
N PRO A 297 -6.94 11.75 4.08
CA PRO A 297 -7.50 12.82 4.86
C PRO A 297 -8.26 13.82 4.00
N ALA A 298 -9.41 14.30 4.46
CA ALA A 298 -10.16 15.31 3.74
C ALA A 298 -9.29 16.58 3.53
N GLY A 299 -9.31 17.13 2.30
CA GLY A 299 -8.48 18.26 1.94
C GLY A 299 -8.24 18.38 0.44
N ASP A 300 -7.40 19.34 0.06
CA ASP A 300 -7.03 19.60 -1.32
C ASP A 300 -5.67 18.99 -1.64
N TYR A 301 -5.58 18.34 -2.81
CA TYR A 301 -4.41 17.61 -3.27
C TYR A 301 -4.04 17.99 -4.70
N LEU A 302 -2.78 17.80 -5.03
CA LEU A 302 -2.26 17.82 -6.39
C LEU A 302 -1.87 16.40 -6.77
N VAL A 303 -2.42 15.90 -7.85
CA VAL A 303 -2.11 14.59 -8.43
C VAL A 303 -1.18 14.79 -9.61
N LYS A 304 0.00 14.19 -9.55
CA LYS A 304 1.06 14.30 -10.55
C LYS A 304 1.34 12.96 -11.18
N VAL A 305 1.38 12.93 -12.51
CA VAL A 305 1.92 11.83 -13.30
C VAL A 305 3.02 12.35 -14.23
N GLN A 306 3.95 11.48 -14.59
CA GLN A 306 5.00 11.80 -15.53
C GLN A 306 4.95 10.82 -16.70
N VAL A 307 4.89 11.35 -17.93
CA VAL A 307 4.91 10.57 -19.16
C VAL A 307 6.06 11.05 -20.03
N GLY A 308 7.08 10.21 -20.17
CA GLY A 308 8.35 10.62 -20.76
C GLY A 308 8.99 11.78 -19.98
N LYS A 309 9.25 12.89 -20.66
CA LYS A 309 9.84 14.10 -20.03
C LYS A 309 8.80 15.11 -19.54
N LYS A 310 7.49 14.85 -19.74
CA LYS A 310 6.42 15.78 -19.37
C LYS A 310 5.77 15.39 -18.07
N SER A 311 5.49 16.38 -17.23
CA SER A 311 4.72 16.23 -16.01
C SER A 311 3.33 16.83 -16.21
N PHE A 312 2.31 16.12 -15.73
CA PHE A 312 0.92 16.53 -15.72
C PHE A 312 0.45 16.59 -14.28
N VAL A 313 -0.08 17.73 -13.88
CA VAL A 313 -0.55 17.97 -12.51
C VAL A 313 -1.99 18.42 -12.55
N LYS A 314 -2.85 17.83 -11.74
CA LYS A 314 -4.26 18.21 -11.59
C LYS A 314 -4.61 18.34 -10.10
N PRO A 315 -5.37 19.37 -9.74
CA PRO A 315 -5.93 19.47 -8.40
C PRO A 315 -7.11 18.52 -8.23
N VAL A 316 -7.33 18.08 -7.00
CA VAL A 316 -8.51 17.32 -6.58
C VAL A 316 -8.80 17.60 -5.12
N THR A 317 -10.09 17.70 -4.77
CA THR A 317 -10.56 17.80 -3.40
C THR A 317 -11.10 16.45 -2.94
N VAL A 318 -10.65 15.97 -1.78
CA VAL A 318 -11.20 14.82 -1.09
C VAL A 318 -12.08 15.29 0.05
N ARG A 319 -13.33 14.82 0.11
CA ARG A 319 -14.25 15.06 1.23
C ARG A 319 -14.33 13.83 2.11
N ALA A 320 -14.60 14.05 3.40
CA ALA A 320 -14.78 12.93 4.32
C ALA A 320 -15.99 12.08 3.90
N GLY A 321 -15.77 10.75 3.88
CA GLY A 321 -16.79 9.77 3.50
C GLY A 321 -17.10 9.69 1.99
N ASP A 322 -16.33 10.39 1.13
CA ASP A 322 -16.61 10.50 -0.30
C ASP A 322 -15.40 10.07 -1.15
N VAL A 323 -15.60 9.94 -2.45
CA VAL A 323 -14.55 9.69 -3.44
C VAL A 323 -14.21 10.98 -4.18
N GLY A 324 -12.99 11.50 -3.97
CA GLY A 324 -12.42 12.52 -4.83
C GLY A 324 -11.95 11.89 -6.15
N PHE A 325 -12.40 12.40 -7.28
CA PHE A 325 -12.04 11.84 -8.59
C PHE A 325 -11.29 12.85 -9.46
N VAL A 326 -10.22 12.37 -10.11
CA VAL A 326 -9.42 13.20 -11.02
C VAL A 326 -9.19 12.51 -12.37
N ARG A 327 -9.40 13.25 -13.45
CA ARG A 327 -9.07 12.81 -14.81
C ARG A 327 -7.87 13.56 -15.33
N ILE A 328 -6.82 12.84 -15.74
CA ILE A 328 -5.59 13.38 -16.30
C ILE A 328 -5.44 12.91 -17.75
N GLU A 329 -5.53 13.82 -18.69
CA GLU A 329 -5.25 13.56 -20.10
C GLU A 329 -3.85 14.08 -20.43
N THR A 330 -2.97 13.21 -20.97
CA THR A 330 -1.58 13.53 -21.23
C THR A 330 -1.33 14.12 -22.61
N ARG A 331 -2.39 14.56 -23.28
CA ARG A 331 -2.32 15.37 -24.49
C ARG A 331 -2.05 16.85 -24.15
N LYS A 332 -1.38 17.54 -25.04
CA LYS A 332 -1.20 18.99 -24.99
C LYS A 332 -2.47 19.71 -25.37
#